data_8e935cf4b8a8717c5e34af25f8be217a
#
_entry.id   8e935cf4b8a8717c5e34af25f8be217a
#
_cell.length_a   1.000
_cell.length_b   1.000
_cell.length_c   1.000
_cell.angle_alpha   90.00
_cell.angle_beta   90.00
_cell.angle_gamma   90.00
#
_symmetry.space_group_name_H-M   'P 1'
#
loop_
_entity.id
_entity.type
_entity.pdbx_description
1 polymer ?
#
loop_
_entity_poly.entity_id
_entity_poly.type
_entity_poly.pdbx_seq_one_letter_code
_entity_poly.pdbx_strand_id
1 'polypeptide(L)'
;MVKEGSFGKFKYLLYEPSHMENLENLPLIVCMHGSGEIGSSLSKLKKREPYISLNNGKFKSSAYVLMPQLPSGTWGKMAADLKKLVDNIAETYKCDKKRISLTGHSLGAMGVIEILVKYPNYFSAGASLSCAKNYKSEIPKLAHIPLYFLHGEKEGNYRRYAREMFAVIDGLNEESKLVSVKGYGHPIQPMWVNEKYGIFDWLMGYEVGCLKMPTWGDWMNSMDLVDGRGKATGKSDEPMDGDVAKKIGVRMGKY
;
A
#
# COMPACT_ATOMS: atom_id res chain seq x y z
N MET A 1 1.03 -14.42 -18.45
CA MET A 1 2.41 -14.99 -18.46
C MET A 1 3.31 -14.06 -17.65
N VAL A 2 4.30 -14.61 -16.89
CA VAL A 2 5.23 -13.76 -16.12
C VAL A 2 6.55 -13.65 -16.90
N LYS A 3 7.01 -12.40 -17.08
CA LYS A 3 8.27 -12.05 -17.78
C LYS A 3 9.31 -11.56 -16.75
N GLU A 4 10.58 -11.76 -17.06
CA GLU A 4 11.70 -11.19 -16.30
C GLU A 4 12.21 -9.92 -16.97
N GLY A 5 12.64 -8.95 -16.16
CA GLY A 5 13.26 -7.73 -16.68
C GLY A 5 14.21 -7.10 -15.67
N SER A 6 14.85 -6.02 -16.14
CA SER A 6 15.68 -5.17 -15.29
C SER A 6 15.56 -3.71 -15.71
N PHE A 7 15.63 -2.81 -14.72
CA PHE A 7 15.63 -1.37 -14.95
C PHE A 7 16.41 -0.69 -13.82
N GLY A 8 17.40 0.09 -14.16
CA GLY A 8 18.28 0.71 -13.18
C GLY A 8 18.90 -0.32 -12.24
N LYS A 9 18.63 -0.20 -10.95
CA LYS A 9 19.14 -1.11 -9.90
C LYS A 9 18.24 -2.32 -9.66
N PHE A 10 17.00 -2.32 -10.21
CA PHE A 10 16.03 -3.37 -9.97
C PHE A 10 16.09 -4.46 -11.04
N LYS A 11 16.04 -5.71 -10.60
CA LYS A 11 15.49 -6.82 -11.37
C LYS A 11 14.02 -6.97 -10.98
N TYR A 12 13.19 -7.45 -11.89
CA TYR A 12 11.77 -7.61 -11.60
C TYR A 12 11.13 -8.78 -12.35
N LEU A 13 10.01 -9.22 -11.84
CA LEU A 13 9.05 -10.08 -12.51
C LEU A 13 7.82 -9.24 -12.84
N LEU A 14 7.30 -9.38 -14.06
CA LEU A 14 6.10 -8.69 -14.51
C LEU A 14 5.08 -9.70 -15.04
N TYR A 15 3.93 -9.78 -14.37
CA TYR A 15 2.78 -10.50 -14.88
C TYR A 15 2.03 -9.63 -15.88
N GLU A 16 1.77 -10.20 -17.06
CA GLU A 16 0.92 -9.61 -18.10
C GLU A 16 -0.41 -10.37 -18.15
N PRO A 17 -1.57 -9.69 -18.06
CA PRO A 17 -2.88 -10.32 -18.01
C PRO A 17 -3.33 -10.82 -19.40
N SER A 18 -2.62 -11.80 -19.96
CA SER A 18 -2.81 -12.32 -21.32
C SER A 18 -4.20 -12.92 -21.62
N HIS A 19 -5.08 -13.00 -20.61
CA HIS A 19 -6.49 -13.40 -20.78
C HIS A 19 -7.42 -12.23 -21.11
N MET A 20 -6.90 -10.98 -21.05
CA MET A 20 -7.64 -9.79 -21.43
C MET A 20 -7.52 -9.56 -22.93
N GLU A 21 -8.61 -9.17 -23.58
CA GLU A 21 -8.64 -8.87 -25.03
C GLU A 21 -7.87 -7.58 -25.34
N ASN A 22 -8.00 -6.57 -24.47
CA ASN A 22 -7.27 -5.32 -24.58
C ASN A 22 -6.29 -5.19 -23.39
N LEU A 23 -5.01 -4.98 -23.70
CA LEU A 23 -3.93 -4.82 -22.71
C LEU A 23 -3.58 -3.35 -22.42
N GLU A 24 -4.21 -2.39 -23.12
CA GLU A 24 -4.00 -0.96 -22.89
C GLU A 24 -4.94 -0.45 -21.79
N ASN A 25 -4.50 0.57 -21.05
CA ASN A 25 -5.25 1.21 -19.96
C ASN A 25 -5.64 0.26 -18.79
N LEU A 26 -4.92 -0.84 -18.63
CA LEU A 26 -5.13 -1.71 -17.48
C LEU A 26 -4.41 -1.14 -16.23
N PRO A 27 -4.92 -1.42 -15.03
CA PRO A 27 -4.25 -1.03 -13.78
C PRO A 27 -2.85 -1.65 -13.66
N LEU A 28 -2.00 -1.03 -12.85
CA LEU A 28 -0.70 -1.57 -12.46
C LEU A 28 -0.63 -1.74 -10.95
N ILE A 29 -0.37 -2.96 -10.48
CA ILE A 29 -0.16 -3.27 -9.08
C ILE A 29 1.33 -3.55 -8.84
N VAL A 30 1.95 -2.83 -7.91
CA VAL A 30 3.34 -3.03 -7.51
C VAL A 30 3.38 -3.84 -6.22
N CYS A 31 3.92 -5.08 -6.28
CA CYS A 31 4.01 -6.00 -5.15
C CYS A 31 5.42 -6.01 -4.57
N MET A 32 5.59 -5.47 -3.38
CA MET A 32 6.87 -5.35 -2.67
C MET A 32 7.07 -6.49 -1.68
N HIS A 33 8.16 -7.22 -1.83
CA HIS A 33 8.51 -8.36 -0.98
C HIS A 33 9.07 -7.96 0.40
N GLY A 34 9.19 -8.93 1.30
CA GLY A 34 9.81 -8.80 2.62
C GLY A 34 11.34 -8.81 2.58
N SER A 35 11.97 -8.84 3.77
CA SER A 35 13.43 -8.82 3.90
C SER A 35 14.12 -10.07 3.36
N GLY A 36 13.44 -11.21 3.35
CA GLY A 36 14.00 -12.50 2.91
C GLY A 36 14.36 -12.57 1.43
N GLU A 37 13.73 -11.74 0.60
CA GLU A 37 13.89 -11.73 -0.85
C GLU A 37 14.87 -10.65 -1.35
N ILE A 38 15.46 -9.85 -0.46
CA ILE A 38 16.49 -8.86 -0.82
C ILE A 38 17.64 -9.53 -1.57
N GLY A 39 18.12 -8.87 -2.63
CA GLY A 39 19.27 -9.30 -3.42
C GLY A 39 19.11 -9.09 -4.91
N SER A 40 19.89 -9.85 -5.70
CA SER A 40 19.98 -9.73 -7.16
C SER A 40 19.54 -10.98 -7.92
N SER A 41 19.01 -12.00 -7.23
CA SER A 41 18.55 -13.24 -7.84
C SER A 41 17.03 -13.38 -7.76
N LEU A 42 16.34 -13.27 -8.88
CA LEU A 42 14.89 -13.44 -9.00
C LEU A 42 14.37 -14.80 -8.51
N SER A 43 15.28 -15.79 -8.36
CA SER A 43 14.92 -17.11 -7.84
C SER A 43 14.26 -17.07 -6.46
N LYS A 44 14.56 -16.03 -5.65
CA LYS A 44 13.93 -15.82 -4.35
C LYS A 44 12.46 -15.41 -4.50
N LEU A 45 12.15 -14.50 -5.43
CA LEU A 45 10.77 -14.05 -5.73
C LEU A 45 9.94 -15.20 -6.31
N LYS A 46 10.54 -16.04 -7.17
CA LYS A 46 9.86 -17.17 -7.80
C LYS A 46 9.40 -18.27 -6.84
N LYS A 47 9.81 -18.20 -5.57
CA LYS A 47 9.40 -19.12 -4.50
C LYS A 47 8.29 -18.53 -3.62
N ARG A 48 7.74 -17.38 -3.97
CA ARG A 48 6.76 -16.64 -3.15
C ARG A 48 5.52 -16.26 -3.94
N GLU A 49 4.43 -16.06 -3.22
CA GLU A 49 3.26 -15.40 -3.78
C GLU A 49 3.55 -13.87 -3.93
N PRO A 50 2.96 -13.23 -4.92
CA PRO A 50 1.93 -13.72 -5.84
C PRO A 50 2.50 -14.43 -7.08
N TYR A 51 3.84 -14.50 -7.25
CA TYR A 51 4.46 -15.09 -8.44
C TYR A 51 4.00 -16.52 -8.70
N ILE A 52 3.97 -17.39 -7.67
CA ILE A 52 3.65 -18.81 -7.84
C ILE A 52 2.28 -18.97 -8.52
N SER A 53 1.27 -18.34 -7.98
CA SER A 53 -0.11 -18.48 -8.45
C SER A 53 -0.37 -17.77 -9.77
N LEU A 54 0.25 -16.61 -10.00
CA LEU A 54 0.17 -15.91 -11.28
C LEU A 54 0.87 -16.71 -12.41
N ASN A 55 2.05 -17.27 -12.12
CA ASN A 55 2.84 -17.99 -13.15
C ASN A 55 2.24 -19.34 -13.53
N ASN A 56 1.61 -20.05 -12.58
CA ASN A 56 0.98 -21.35 -12.86
C ASN A 56 -0.51 -21.25 -13.24
N GLY A 57 -1.05 -20.04 -13.34
CA GLY A 57 -2.42 -19.78 -13.76
C GLY A 57 -3.51 -20.10 -12.71
N LYS A 58 -3.13 -20.43 -11.48
CA LYS A 58 -4.09 -20.62 -10.36
C LYS A 58 -4.80 -19.34 -9.95
N PHE A 59 -4.14 -18.21 -10.15
CA PHE A 59 -4.70 -16.89 -9.96
C PHE A 59 -4.49 -16.04 -11.22
N LYS A 60 -5.50 -15.28 -11.60
CA LYS A 60 -5.46 -14.36 -12.74
C LYS A 60 -5.83 -12.96 -12.26
N SER A 61 -5.00 -11.98 -12.56
CA SER A 61 -5.28 -10.58 -12.30
C SER A 61 -5.65 -9.87 -13.60
N SER A 62 -6.63 -8.96 -13.56
CA SER A 62 -6.94 -8.06 -14.67
C SER A 62 -6.02 -6.83 -14.72
N ALA A 63 -5.03 -6.74 -13.83
CA ALA A 63 -3.99 -5.73 -13.82
C ALA A 63 -2.64 -6.31 -14.24
N TYR A 64 -1.75 -5.47 -14.73
CA TYR A 64 -0.32 -5.77 -14.69
C TYR A 64 0.15 -5.89 -13.25
N VAL A 65 1.00 -6.88 -12.94
CA VAL A 65 1.55 -7.05 -11.59
C VAL A 65 3.07 -7.00 -11.65
N LEU A 66 3.63 -5.90 -11.17
CA LEU A 66 5.07 -5.68 -11.07
C LEU A 66 5.58 -6.18 -9.72
N MET A 67 6.51 -7.11 -9.74
CA MET A 67 7.19 -7.67 -8.57
C MET A 67 8.67 -7.31 -8.63
N PRO A 68 9.08 -6.10 -8.20
CA PRO A 68 10.48 -5.69 -8.20
C PRO A 68 11.25 -6.42 -7.10
N GLN A 69 12.54 -6.67 -7.31
CA GLN A 69 13.44 -7.16 -6.28
C GLN A 69 14.27 -6.01 -5.71
N LEU A 70 14.12 -5.75 -4.41
CA LEU A 70 14.93 -4.78 -3.68
C LEU A 70 16.38 -5.26 -3.65
N PRO A 71 17.34 -4.52 -4.24
CA PRO A 71 18.72 -4.97 -4.30
C PRO A 71 19.40 -4.93 -2.92
N SER A 72 19.10 -3.90 -2.12
CA SER A 72 19.62 -3.71 -0.76
C SER A 72 18.83 -2.63 0.00
N GLY A 73 19.01 -2.53 1.30
CA GLY A 73 18.44 -1.47 2.13
C GLY A 73 16.93 -1.60 2.36
N THR A 74 16.18 -0.52 2.17
CA THR A 74 14.73 -0.46 2.39
C THR A 74 14.01 0.16 1.20
N TRP A 75 12.72 -0.16 1.06
CA TRP A 75 11.89 0.36 -0.02
C TRP A 75 11.78 1.89 0.00
N GLY A 76 11.65 2.50 1.19
CA GLY A 76 11.58 3.96 1.32
C GLY A 76 12.86 4.67 0.85
N LYS A 77 14.05 4.08 1.12
CA LYS A 77 15.31 4.61 0.60
C LYS A 77 15.43 4.51 -0.92
N MET A 78 14.82 3.47 -1.50
CA MET A 78 14.81 3.22 -2.94
C MET A 78 13.57 3.77 -3.65
N ALA A 79 12.72 4.53 -2.96
CA ALA A 79 11.44 5.01 -3.49
C ALA A 79 11.56 5.79 -4.81
N ALA A 80 12.60 6.63 -4.96
CA ALA A 80 12.80 7.37 -6.20
C ALA A 80 13.20 6.48 -7.39
N ASP A 81 14.06 5.49 -7.16
CA ASP A 81 14.45 4.54 -8.19
C ASP A 81 13.28 3.59 -8.54
N LEU A 82 12.50 3.19 -7.53
CA LEU A 82 11.28 2.40 -7.74
C LEU A 82 10.24 3.17 -8.58
N LYS A 83 10.02 4.46 -8.27
CA LYS A 83 9.10 5.29 -9.06
C LYS A 83 9.52 5.34 -10.52
N LYS A 84 10.80 5.51 -10.83
CA LYS A 84 11.31 5.49 -12.21
C LYS A 84 11.05 4.14 -12.91
N LEU A 85 11.20 3.02 -12.19
CA LEU A 85 10.83 1.71 -12.72
C LEU A 85 9.34 1.63 -13.01
N VAL A 86 8.49 2.10 -12.09
CA VAL A 86 7.03 2.11 -12.25
C VAL A 86 6.62 2.98 -13.43
N ASP A 87 7.20 4.18 -13.57
CA ASP A 87 6.96 5.07 -14.72
C ASP A 87 7.31 4.37 -16.05
N ASN A 88 8.47 3.71 -16.11
CA ASN A 88 8.92 2.98 -17.30
C ASN A 88 7.97 1.83 -17.67
N ILE A 89 7.53 1.04 -16.68
CA ILE A 89 6.57 -0.05 -16.91
C ILE A 89 5.22 0.52 -17.38
N ALA A 90 4.71 1.55 -16.70
CA ALA A 90 3.42 2.16 -17.06
C ALA A 90 3.42 2.74 -18.48
N GLU A 91 4.53 3.34 -18.90
CA GLU A 91 4.73 3.85 -20.27
C GLU A 91 4.82 2.71 -21.30
N THR A 92 5.70 1.74 -21.05
CA THR A 92 5.99 0.63 -21.99
C THR A 92 4.76 -0.23 -22.25
N TYR A 93 3.95 -0.49 -21.22
CA TYR A 93 2.76 -1.33 -21.30
C TYR A 93 1.45 -0.53 -21.38
N LYS A 94 1.55 0.80 -21.55
CA LYS A 94 0.39 1.71 -21.64
C LYS A 94 -0.62 1.50 -20.52
N CYS A 95 -0.13 1.34 -19.29
CA CYS A 95 -1.00 1.18 -18.13
C CYS A 95 -1.76 2.48 -17.82
N ASP A 96 -2.91 2.34 -17.16
CA ASP A 96 -3.65 3.48 -16.65
C ASP A 96 -2.87 4.15 -15.50
N LYS A 97 -2.30 5.32 -15.77
CA LYS A 97 -1.50 6.08 -14.80
C LYS A 97 -2.30 6.58 -13.58
N LYS A 98 -3.64 6.58 -13.66
CA LYS A 98 -4.50 6.88 -12.52
C LYS A 98 -4.75 5.67 -11.61
N ARG A 99 -4.55 4.46 -12.11
CA ARG A 99 -4.79 3.21 -11.39
C ARG A 99 -3.50 2.42 -11.13
N ILE A 100 -2.51 3.11 -10.55
CA ILE A 100 -1.27 2.49 -10.08
C ILE A 100 -1.35 2.36 -8.56
N SER A 101 -1.29 1.14 -8.03
CA SER A 101 -1.41 0.88 -6.60
C SER A 101 -0.21 0.12 -6.05
N LEU A 102 -0.02 0.20 -4.73
CA LEU A 102 1.06 -0.48 -4.00
C LEU A 102 0.52 -1.56 -3.10
N THR A 103 1.21 -2.70 -3.05
CA THR A 103 1.05 -3.65 -1.95
C THR A 103 2.40 -4.20 -1.51
N GLY A 104 2.49 -4.64 -0.27
CA GLY A 104 3.73 -5.18 0.25
C GLY A 104 3.54 -5.97 1.54
N HIS A 105 4.48 -6.89 1.78
CA HIS A 105 4.51 -7.72 2.98
C HIS A 105 5.73 -7.38 3.84
N SER A 106 5.56 -7.29 5.17
CA SER A 106 6.67 -7.08 6.13
C SER A 106 7.48 -5.82 5.81
N LEU A 107 8.72 -5.93 5.37
CA LEU A 107 9.53 -4.81 4.87
C LEU A 107 8.86 -4.10 3.68
N GLY A 108 8.18 -4.85 2.80
CA GLY A 108 7.38 -4.29 1.71
C GLY A 108 6.18 -3.51 2.21
N ALA A 109 5.54 -3.95 3.29
CA ALA A 109 4.43 -3.24 3.93
C ALA A 109 4.86 -1.89 4.54
N MET A 110 6.08 -1.83 5.10
CA MET A 110 6.71 -0.56 5.49
C MET A 110 6.89 0.35 4.27
N GLY A 111 7.40 -0.23 3.17
CA GLY A 111 7.58 0.47 1.91
C GLY A 111 6.29 1.07 1.36
N VAL A 112 5.15 0.38 1.49
CA VAL A 112 3.84 0.94 1.08
C VAL A 112 3.61 2.29 1.77
N ILE A 113 3.69 2.35 3.09
CA ILE A 113 3.43 3.59 3.83
C ILE A 113 4.47 4.67 3.49
N GLU A 114 5.78 4.32 3.50
CA GLU A 114 6.87 5.26 3.25
C GLU A 114 6.78 5.88 1.84
N ILE A 115 6.40 5.10 0.83
CA ILE A 115 6.30 5.54 -0.56
C ILE A 115 5.03 6.37 -0.78
N LEU A 116 3.89 5.98 -0.21
CA LEU A 116 2.66 6.77 -0.29
C LEU A 116 2.84 8.14 0.35
N VAL A 117 3.49 8.22 1.52
CA VAL A 117 3.80 9.52 2.16
C VAL A 117 4.72 10.37 1.28
N LYS A 118 5.66 9.76 0.58
CA LYS A 118 6.59 10.48 -0.30
C LYS A 118 5.95 10.94 -1.62
N TYR A 119 4.96 10.21 -2.12
CA TYR A 119 4.29 10.47 -3.40
C TYR A 119 2.75 10.42 -3.24
N PRO A 120 2.14 11.31 -2.47
CA PRO A 120 0.75 11.20 -2.03
C PRO A 120 -0.29 11.29 -3.17
N ASN A 121 0.09 11.84 -4.34
CA ASN A 121 -0.80 12.00 -5.49
C ASN A 121 -0.37 11.16 -6.70
N TYR A 122 0.40 10.09 -6.46
CA TYR A 122 0.89 9.23 -7.54
C TYR A 122 0.26 7.85 -7.54
N PHE A 123 -0.02 7.28 -6.38
CA PHE A 123 -0.63 5.96 -6.24
C PHE A 123 -2.09 6.07 -5.83
N SER A 124 -2.91 5.19 -6.39
CA SER A 124 -4.37 5.21 -6.18
C SER A 124 -4.81 4.56 -4.87
N ALA A 125 -4.08 3.57 -4.37
CA ALA A 125 -4.40 2.84 -3.15
C ALA A 125 -3.15 2.11 -2.61
N GLY A 126 -3.21 1.66 -1.34
CA GLY A 126 -2.14 0.88 -0.72
C GLY A 126 -2.63 -0.27 0.13
N ALA A 127 -2.04 -1.48 -0.03
CA ALA A 127 -2.30 -2.61 0.83
C ALA A 127 -1.03 -3.03 1.61
N SER A 128 -1.09 -2.88 2.94
CA SER A 128 0.03 -3.11 3.86
C SER A 128 -0.19 -4.40 4.65
N LEU A 129 0.56 -5.46 4.32
CA LEU A 129 0.43 -6.79 4.90
C LEU A 129 1.52 -7.03 5.95
N SER A 130 1.14 -7.19 7.22
CA SER A 130 2.07 -7.44 8.35
C SER A 130 3.17 -6.38 8.45
N CYS A 131 2.80 -5.12 8.56
CA CYS A 131 3.74 -4.01 8.65
C CYS A 131 4.64 -4.12 9.88
N ALA A 132 5.96 -4.10 9.67
CA ALA A 132 6.94 -4.33 10.73
C ALA A 132 7.24 -3.08 11.58
N LYS A 133 6.63 -1.94 11.26
CA LYS A 133 6.82 -0.67 11.98
C LYS A 133 5.49 0.07 12.11
N ASN A 134 5.35 0.81 13.21
CA ASN A 134 4.21 1.69 13.42
C ASN A 134 4.45 3.06 12.76
N TYR A 135 3.56 3.44 11.85
CA TYR A 135 3.56 4.73 11.16
C TYR A 135 2.36 5.59 11.55
N LYS A 136 1.81 5.39 12.74
CA LYS A 136 0.62 6.10 13.22
C LYS A 136 0.68 7.62 12.98
N SER A 137 1.84 8.25 13.16
CA SER A 137 2.05 9.68 12.92
C SER A 137 2.05 10.10 11.45
N GLU A 138 2.22 9.15 10.53
CA GLU A 138 2.23 9.42 9.09
C GLU A 138 0.87 9.20 8.43
N ILE A 139 0.00 8.38 9.05
CA ILE A 139 -1.29 7.97 8.50
C ILE A 139 -2.22 9.15 8.18
N PRO A 140 -2.31 10.22 8.98
CA PRO A 140 -3.16 11.37 8.64
C PRO A 140 -2.84 12.01 7.28
N LYS A 141 -1.58 11.95 6.84
CA LYS A 141 -1.15 12.45 5.51
C LYS A 141 -1.72 11.63 4.36
N LEU A 142 -2.20 10.43 4.64
CA LEU A 142 -2.72 9.47 3.67
C LEU A 142 -4.26 9.36 3.71
N ALA A 143 -4.94 10.25 4.40
CA ALA A 143 -6.39 10.20 4.59
C ALA A 143 -7.19 10.24 3.26
N HIS A 144 -6.60 10.75 2.18
CA HIS A 144 -7.17 10.77 0.83
C HIS A 144 -6.82 9.54 -0.02
N ILE A 145 -6.08 8.56 0.54
CA ILE A 145 -5.66 7.34 -0.16
C ILE A 145 -6.28 6.14 0.55
N PRO A 146 -7.05 5.28 -0.12
CA PRO A 146 -7.57 4.05 0.46
C PRO A 146 -6.43 3.14 0.93
N LEU A 147 -6.50 2.67 2.19
CA LEU A 147 -5.51 1.81 2.81
C LEU A 147 -6.12 0.49 3.27
N TYR A 148 -5.52 -0.63 2.87
CA TYR A 148 -5.90 -1.96 3.31
C TYR A 148 -4.82 -2.50 4.25
N PHE A 149 -5.12 -2.57 5.54
CA PHE A 149 -4.26 -3.21 6.52
C PHE A 149 -4.65 -4.67 6.70
N LEU A 150 -3.68 -5.57 6.59
CA LEU A 150 -3.89 -7.00 6.81
C LEU A 150 -2.77 -7.56 7.67
N HIS A 151 -3.14 -8.37 8.67
CA HIS A 151 -2.19 -9.00 9.58
C HIS A 151 -2.65 -10.41 9.97
N GLY A 152 -1.71 -11.26 10.38
CA GLY A 152 -2.03 -12.55 10.99
C GLY A 152 -2.55 -12.37 12.42
N GLU A 153 -3.53 -13.18 12.81
CA GLU A 153 -4.11 -13.15 14.16
C GLU A 153 -3.08 -13.41 15.26
N LYS A 154 -2.10 -14.28 14.96
CA LYS A 154 -1.06 -14.71 15.91
C LYS A 154 0.16 -13.77 15.92
N GLU A 155 0.15 -12.69 15.15
CA GLU A 155 1.22 -11.69 15.15
C GLU A 155 1.10 -10.76 16.35
N GLY A 156 2.18 -10.57 17.11
CA GLY A 156 2.20 -9.67 18.26
C GLY A 156 2.19 -8.19 17.85
N ASN A 157 3.39 -7.62 17.67
CA ASN A 157 3.54 -6.20 17.35
C ASN A 157 2.97 -5.81 15.99
N TYR A 158 3.08 -6.65 14.96
CA TYR A 158 2.55 -6.36 13.62
C TYR A 158 1.04 -6.16 13.66
N ARG A 159 0.31 -7.01 14.40
CA ARG A 159 -1.12 -6.86 14.64
C ARG A 159 -1.44 -5.55 15.36
N ARG A 160 -0.70 -5.24 16.42
CA ARG A 160 -0.87 -3.99 17.17
C ARG A 160 -0.64 -2.77 16.28
N TYR A 161 0.43 -2.74 15.49
CA TYR A 161 0.74 -1.64 14.59
C TYR A 161 -0.34 -1.44 13.53
N ALA A 162 -0.83 -2.52 12.90
CA ALA A 162 -1.92 -2.44 11.94
C ALA A 162 -3.18 -1.82 12.56
N ARG A 163 -3.56 -2.25 13.77
CA ARG A 163 -4.73 -1.71 14.49
C ARG A 163 -4.55 -0.25 14.88
N GLU A 164 -3.39 0.13 15.38
CA GLU A 164 -3.10 1.51 15.79
C GLU A 164 -3.07 2.45 14.57
N MET A 165 -2.54 2.02 13.45
CA MET A 165 -2.58 2.77 12.19
C MET A 165 -3.99 2.88 11.64
N PHE A 166 -4.75 1.77 11.63
CA PHE A 166 -6.13 1.76 11.15
C PHE A 166 -7.03 2.65 12.00
N ALA A 167 -6.90 2.63 13.32
CA ALA A 167 -7.68 3.49 14.21
C ALA A 167 -7.51 5.00 13.93
N VAL A 168 -6.42 5.40 13.29
CA VAL A 168 -6.22 6.80 12.85
C VAL A 168 -6.97 7.10 11.55
N ILE A 169 -7.06 6.12 10.64
CA ILE A 169 -7.65 6.35 9.31
C ILE A 169 -9.15 6.06 9.28
N ASP A 170 -9.66 5.23 10.18
CA ASP A 170 -11.03 4.69 10.18
C ASP A 170 -12.10 5.77 10.10
N GLY A 171 -11.97 6.86 10.86
CA GLY A 171 -12.90 7.98 10.79
C GLY A 171 -12.61 9.03 9.70
N LEU A 172 -11.49 8.88 8.95
CA LEU A 172 -11.06 9.84 7.93
C LEU A 172 -11.27 9.33 6.51
N ASN A 173 -11.35 8.01 6.35
CA ASN A 173 -11.40 7.36 5.04
C ASN A 173 -12.16 6.03 5.15
N GLU A 174 -13.45 6.06 4.85
CA GLU A 174 -14.38 4.92 4.94
C GLU A 174 -14.02 3.78 3.97
N GLU A 175 -13.23 4.06 2.94
CA GLU A 175 -12.74 3.06 1.99
C GLU A 175 -11.58 2.20 2.56
N SER A 176 -10.97 2.65 3.65
CA SER A 176 -9.88 1.91 4.28
C SER A 176 -10.38 0.69 5.05
N LYS A 177 -9.54 -0.37 5.11
CA LYS A 177 -9.92 -1.66 5.71
C LYS A 177 -8.85 -2.20 6.64
N LEU A 178 -9.30 -2.91 7.68
CA LEU A 178 -8.44 -3.71 8.55
C LEU A 178 -8.95 -5.15 8.59
N VAL A 179 -8.07 -6.11 8.26
CA VAL A 179 -8.41 -7.53 8.27
C VAL A 179 -7.41 -8.33 9.09
N SER A 180 -7.93 -9.17 9.99
CA SER A 180 -7.16 -10.15 10.75
C SER A 180 -7.32 -11.53 10.12
N VAL A 181 -6.21 -12.16 9.73
CA VAL A 181 -6.19 -13.50 9.13
C VAL A 181 -6.16 -14.55 10.23
N LYS A 182 -7.29 -15.19 10.47
CA LYS A 182 -7.46 -16.18 11.55
C LYS A 182 -6.48 -17.34 11.42
N GLY A 183 -5.82 -17.67 12.51
CA GLY A 183 -4.90 -18.80 12.59
C GLY A 183 -3.50 -18.56 12.02
N TYR A 184 -3.26 -17.44 11.35
CA TYR A 184 -1.98 -17.11 10.72
C TYR A 184 -1.07 -16.27 11.63
N GLY A 185 0.23 -16.48 11.47
CA GLY A 185 1.31 -15.62 11.95
C GLY A 185 1.82 -14.73 10.80
N HIS A 186 3.12 -14.40 10.83
CA HIS A 186 3.75 -13.47 9.90
C HIS A 186 3.72 -13.87 8.41
N PRO A 187 3.83 -15.15 7.98
CA PRO A 187 3.80 -15.51 6.56
C PRO A 187 2.38 -15.46 5.99
N ILE A 188 1.90 -14.25 5.65
CA ILE A 188 0.55 -14.03 5.07
C ILE A 188 0.56 -13.65 3.59
N GLN A 189 1.68 -13.80 2.89
CA GLN A 189 1.78 -13.53 1.44
C GLN A 189 0.76 -14.32 0.60
N PRO A 190 0.34 -15.56 0.96
CA PRO A 190 -0.70 -16.26 0.22
C PRO A 190 -2.04 -15.50 0.16
N MET A 191 -2.25 -14.52 1.04
CA MET A 191 -3.48 -13.73 1.07
C MET A 191 -3.60 -12.78 -0.12
N TRP A 192 -2.50 -12.44 -0.80
CA TRP A 192 -2.55 -11.64 -2.03
C TRP A 192 -3.43 -12.26 -3.11
N VAL A 193 -3.40 -13.58 -3.22
CA VAL A 193 -4.09 -14.34 -4.27
C VAL A 193 -5.29 -15.13 -3.74
N ASN A 194 -5.68 -14.91 -2.50
CA ASN A 194 -6.83 -15.54 -1.87
C ASN A 194 -8.08 -14.69 -2.10
N GLU A 195 -9.03 -15.21 -2.87
CA GLU A 195 -10.27 -14.52 -3.27
C GLU A 195 -11.08 -14.00 -2.07
N LYS A 196 -11.04 -14.71 -0.92
CA LYS A 196 -11.72 -14.26 0.31
C LYS A 196 -11.31 -12.85 0.73
N TYR A 197 -10.06 -12.47 0.50
CA TYR A 197 -9.53 -11.16 0.91
C TYR A 197 -9.59 -10.12 -0.22
N GLY A 198 -9.67 -10.56 -1.49
CA GLY A 198 -9.90 -9.73 -2.66
C GLY A 198 -8.93 -8.55 -2.80
N ILE A 199 -7.66 -8.71 -2.36
CA ILE A 199 -6.70 -7.60 -2.25
C ILE A 199 -6.45 -6.94 -3.59
N PHE A 200 -6.27 -7.73 -4.66
CA PHE A 200 -5.98 -7.20 -5.98
C PHE A 200 -7.19 -6.48 -6.57
N ASP A 201 -8.39 -7.08 -6.46
CA ASP A 201 -9.63 -6.46 -6.96
C ASP A 201 -9.92 -5.16 -6.23
N TRP A 202 -9.70 -5.14 -4.90
CA TRP A 202 -9.85 -3.94 -4.10
C TRP A 202 -8.86 -2.84 -4.54
N LEU A 203 -7.59 -3.17 -4.78
CA LEU A 203 -6.58 -2.21 -5.24
C LEU A 203 -6.91 -1.64 -6.63
N MET A 204 -7.50 -2.44 -7.52
CA MET A 204 -7.90 -2.00 -8.87
C MET A 204 -9.14 -1.09 -8.88
N GLY A 205 -9.91 -1.05 -7.80
CA GLY A 205 -11.14 -0.28 -7.68
C GLY A 205 -10.94 1.24 -7.51
N TYR A 206 -9.70 1.71 -7.34
CA TYR A 206 -9.44 3.11 -7.01
C TYR A 206 -8.59 3.82 -8.06
N GLU A 207 -8.87 5.13 -8.22
CA GLU A 207 -8.08 6.06 -9.04
C GLU A 207 -7.44 7.14 -8.16
N VAL A 208 -6.32 7.69 -8.60
CA VAL A 208 -5.69 8.85 -7.95
C VAL A 208 -6.68 10.01 -7.90
N GLY A 209 -6.89 10.55 -6.72
CA GLY A 209 -7.81 11.67 -6.48
C GLY A 209 -9.29 11.27 -6.38
N CYS A 210 -9.62 9.97 -6.28
CA CYS A 210 -11.00 9.52 -6.05
C CYS A 210 -11.54 9.97 -4.69
N LEU A 211 -10.66 10.16 -3.71
CA LEU A 211 -10.99 10.74 -2.41
C LEU A 211 -10.31 12.10 -2.25
N LYS A 212 -11.00 13.01 -1.60
CA LYS A 212 -10.44 14.31 -1.23
C LYS A 212 -9.72 14.21 0.11
N MET A 213 -8.70 15.05 0.29
CA MET A 213 -8.10 15.22 1.61
C MET A 213 -9.16 15.74 2.58
N PRO A 214 -9.38 15.11 3.75
CA PRO A 214 -10.34 15.58 4.72
C PRO A 214 -10.00 17.00 5.20
N THR A 215 -11.02 17.75 5.52
CA THR A 215 -10.88 19.06 6.16
C THR A 215 -10.54 18.92 7.64
N TRP A 216 -10.13 20.01 8.27
CA TRP A 216 -9.98 20.07 9.73
C TRP A 216 -11.25 19.65 10.47
N GLY A 217 -12.42 20.06 9.96
CA GLY A 217 -13.72 19.71 10.53
C GLY A 217 -13.96 18.20 10.48
N ASP A 218 -13.71 17.56 9.34
CA ASP A 218 -13.84 16.11 9.20
C ASP A 218 -12.93 15.37 10.16
N TRP A 219 -11.69 15.83 10.27
CA TRP A 219 -10.70 15.24 11.15
C TRP A 219 -11.07 15.35 12.62
N MET A 220 -11.52 16.53 13.08
CA MET A 220 -11.97 16.76 14.45
C MET A 220 -13.18 15.91 14.81
N ASN A 221 -14.15 15.78 13.90
CA ASN A 221 -15.35 14.96 14.11
C ASN A 221 -15.04 13.47 14.21
N SER A 222 -14.06 12.98 13.42
CA SER A 222 -13.69 11.56 13.40
C SER A 222 -12.97 11.08 14.66
N MET A 223 -12.36 11.98 15.40
CA MET A 223 -11.48 11.62 16.53
C MET A 223 -12.18 11.64 17.89
N ASP A 224 -13.48 11.98 17.97
CA ASP A 224 -14.19 12.23 19.24
C ASP A 224 -13.38 13.15 20.19
N LEU A 225 -12.51 13.99 19.61
CA LEU A 225 -11.69 14.95 20.34
C LEU A 225 -12.55 16.14 20.79
N VAL A 226 -13.59 15.85 21.50
CA VAL A 226 -14.17 16.77 22.41
C VAL A 226 -13.38 16.66 23.72
N ASP A 227 -12.22 17.34 23.77
CA ASP A 227 -11.84 17.77 25.12
C ASP A 227 -13.03 18.59 25.64
N GLY A 228 -13.41 18.42 26.88
CA GLY A 228 -14.60 19.09 27.45
C GLY A 228 -14.57 20.62 27.40
N ARG A 229 -13.91 21.25 26.45
CA ARG A 229 -13.73 22.67 26.22
C ARG A 229 -14.11 23.17 24.83
N GLY A 230 -14.48 22.28 23.89
CA GLY A 230 -15.26 22.61 22.69
C GLY A 230 -14.70 23.68 21.73
N LYS A 231 -13.41 23.91 21.62
CA LYS A 231 -12.85 24.82 20.62
C LYS A 231 -11.92 24.13 19.66
N ALA A 232 -12.41 23.90 18.44
CA ALA A 232 -11.56 23.68 17.28
C ALA A 232 -10.65 24.91 17.07
N THR A 233 -9.34 24.67 17.00
CA THR A 233 -8.35 25.74 16.81
C THR A 233 -7.93 25.92 15.34
N GLY A 234 -8.68 25.35 14.38
CA GLY A 234 -8.43 25.46 12.94
C GLY A 234 -9.68 25.96 12.20
N LYS A 235 -9.50 26.47 10.98
CA LYS A 235 -10.60 26.78 10.08
C LYS A 235 -11.18 25.48 9.54
N SER A 236 -12.48 25.25 9.78
CA SER A 236 -13.17 23.98 9.52
C SER A 236 -13.17 23.53 8.04
N ASP A 237 -12.94 24.45 7.11
CA ASP A 237 -13.10 24.20 5.68
C ASP A 237 -11.76 24.18 4.90
N GLU A 238 -10.63 24.30 5.59
CA GLU A 238 -9.31 24.20 4.95
C GLU A 238 -8.86 22.73 4.87
N PRO A 239 -8.35 22.25 3.69
CA PRO A 239 -7.74 20.93 3.58
C PRO A 239 -6.55 20.80 4.55
N MET A 240 -6.40 19.62 5.16
CA MET A 240 -5.23 19.34 6.00
C MET A 240 -3.97 19.27 5.15
N ASP A 241 -3.02 20.16 5.37
CA ASP A 241 -1.70 20.03 4.78
C ASP A 241 -0.80 19.07 5.56
N GLY A 242 0.31 18.68 4.95
CA GLY A 242 1.23 17.71 5.53
C GLY A 242 1.88 18.16 6.85
N ASP A 243 2.08 19.46 7.05
CA ASP A 243 2.69 20.01 8.27
C ASP A 243 1.71 20.02 9.44
N VAL A 244 0.47 20.28 9.14
CA VAL A 244 -0.61 20.22 10.10
C VAL A 244 -0.87 18.78 10.55
N ALA A 245 -0.98 17.83 9.63
CA ALA A 245 -1.10 16.43 9.93
C ALA A 245 0.06 15.92 10.81
N LYS A 246 1.29 16.40 10.56
CA LYS A 246 2.47 16.09 11.37
C LYS A 246 2.36 16.62 12.81
N LYS A 247 1.92 17.85 13.00
CA LYS A 247 1.71 18.43 14.35
C LYS A 247 0.67 17.66 15.15
N ILE A 248 -0.39 17.21 14.51
CA ILE A 248 -1.45 16.43 15.16
C ILE A 248 -0.95 15.03 15.53
N GLY A 249 -0.24 14.34 14.63
CA GLY A 249 0.33 13.03 14.91
C GLY A 249 1.28 13.02 16.11
N VAL A 250 2.03 14.11 16.32
CA VAL A 250 2.90 14.28 17.50
C VAL A 250 2.09 14.46 18.78
N ARG A 251 0.94 15.13 18.75
CA ARG A 251 0.07 15.29 19.92
C ARG A 251 -0.64 13.99 20.32
N MET A 252 -1.01 13.15 19.35
CA MET A 252 -1.66 11.87 19.62
C MET A 252 -0.72 10.81 20.20
N GLY A 253 0.60 10.97 20.09
CA GLY A 253 1.60 10.08 20.72
C GLY A 253 1.80 10.29 22.23
N LYS A 254 1.03 11.15 22.87
CA LYS A 254 1.15 11.47 24.31
C LYS A 254 -0.01 11.00 25.18
N TYR A 255 -0.93 10.20 24.61
CA TYR A 255 -2.03 9.61 25.37
C TYR A 255 -2.02 8.09 25.31
#